data_95ad60cdcd8a5cf98cde6f13d725e49a
#
_entry.id   95ad60cdcd8a5cf98cde6f13d725e49a
#
_cell.length_a   1.000
_cell.length_b   1.000
_cell.length_c   1.000
_cell.angle_alpha   90.00
_cell.angle_beta   90.00
_cell.angle_gamma   90.00
#
_symmetry.space_group_name_H-M   'P 1'
#
loop_
_entity.id
_entity.type
_entity.pdbx_description
1 polymer ?
#
loop_
_entity_poly.entity_id
_entity_poly.type
_entity_poly.pdbx_seq_one_letter_code
_entity_poly.pdbx_strand_id
1 'polypeptide(L)'
;MKMTFRWYGSQIDPIPLKYVKQIPGMTGLMGLLDKPAGVDWPEKEFKALKKEVNDAGLEIEVIESVNVHEDIKMGLPSREEYIANYISTIRMLARNGVKVIVYNFMPVFDWLRTDLARVIPEDGSNSLYFDEKDLGEMGPLEIVRKTAEDSHGFTLPGWEPERLALLETTLKQYESIGPDDLRKNFKYFLDAVIPVCEEVGVRMACHPDDPAWPIFGLPRITHSQDDFDKMVKLHDSPANTLCLCTGSLGSNPDNDIPAIIRHFGEMNRIGAMHVRNVKYLGHHHFREAAHLSSTGDLDLYEIVKAIYDTCPDTYIRPDHGRMIWDEQGRPGYGLYDRALGAAYINGLWEAIDKNNK
;
A
#
# COMPACT_ATOMS: atom_id res chain seq x y z
N MET A 1 6.91 -14.52 10.65
CA MET A 1 6.12 -13.63 9.75
C MET A 1 4.76 -14.23 9.44
N LYS A 2 3.77 -13.39 9.15
CA LYS A 2 2.43 -13.80 8.68
C LYS A 2 2.30 -13.45 7.20
N MET A 3 2.37 -14.44 6.30
CA MET A 3 2.24 -14.24 4.87
C MET A 3 0.79 -13.99 4.50
N THR A 4 0.51 -12.88 3.82
CA THR A 4 -0.82 -12.45 3.40
C THR A 4 -0.85 -12.16 1.90
N PHE A 5 -2.04 -11.99 1.35
CA PHE A 5 -2.25 -11.68 -0.07
C PHE A 5 -3.23 -10.53 -0.23
N ARG A 6 -2.94 -9.58 -1.10
CA ARG A 6 -3.89 -8.52 -1.45
C ARG A 6 -5.02 -9.08 -2.28
N TRP A 7 -6.25 -8.94 -1.81
CA TRP A 7 -7.45 -9.41 -2.49
C TRP A 7 -8.58 -8.40 -2.37
N TYR A 8 -9.30 -8.17 -3.46
CA TYR A 8 -10.26 -7.09 -3.61
C TYR A 8 -11.72 -7.50 -3.41
N GLY A 9 -11.97 -8.76 -3.03
CA GLY A 9 -13.32 -9.29 -2.87
C GLY A 9 -13.84 -10.01 -4.12
N SER A 10 -14.66 -11.06 -3.94
CA SER A 10 -15.15 -11.92 -5.01
C SER A 10 -15.98 -11.21 -6.09
N GLN A 11 -16.46 -10.00 -5.81
CA GLN A 11 -17.25 -9.21 -6.76
C GLN A 11 -16.37 -8.53 -7.83
N ILE A 12 -15.11 -8.23 -7.51
CA ILE A 12 -14.22 -7.39 -8.35
C ILE A 12 -12.82 -7.97 -8.54
N ASP A 13 -12.45 -9.03 -7.80
CA ASP A 13 -11.17 -9.72 -7.98
C ASP A 13 -11.35 -11.01 -8.79
N PRO A 14 -10.68 -11.18 -9.92
CA PRO A 14 -10.80 -12.40 -10.73
C PRO A 14 -10.13 -13.62 -10.09
N ILE A 15 -9.30 -13.42 -9.03
CA ILE A 15 -8.53 -14.50 -8.40
C ILE A 15 -9.39 -15.20 -7.35
N PRO A 16 -9.70 -16.49 -7.53
CA PRO A 16 -10.43 -17.27 -6.54
C PRO A 16 -9.62 -17.51 -5.27
N LEU A 17 -10.22 -17.36 -4.09
CA LEU A 17 -9.56 -17.59 -2.80
C LEU A 17 -8.91 -18.98 -2.68
N LYS A 18 -9.50 -20.01 -3.34
CA LYS A 18 -8.91 -21.35 -3.37
C LYS A 18 -7.50 -21.38 -3.99
N TYR A 19 -7.18 -20.47 -4.93
CA TYR A 19 -5.85 -20.38 -5.50
C TYR A 19 -4.89 -19.64 -4.56
N VAL A 20 -5.37 -18.59 -3.92
CA VAL A 20 -4.61 -17.89 -2.86
C VAL A 20 -4.23 -18.84 -1.75
N LYS A 21 -5.18 -19.70 -1.30
CA LYS A 21 -4.93 -20.70 -0.26
C LYS A 21 -3.90 -21.77 -0.66
N GLN A 22 -3.74 -22.03 -1.95
CA GLN A 22 -2.74 -22.98 -2.47
C GLN A 22 -1.31 -22.44 -2.48
N ILE A 23 -1.13 -21.11 -2.30
CA ILE A 23 0.22 -20.55 -2.19
C ILE A 23 0.85 -21.03 -0.89
N PRO A 24 2.04 -21.68 -0.94
CA PRO A 24 2.69 -22.21 0.27
C PRO A 24 2.92 -21.12 1.33
N GLY A 25 2.59 -21.41 2.57
CA GLY A 25 2.76 -20.48 3.70
C GLY A 25 1.73 -19.36 3.79
N MET A 26 0.74 -19.29 2.89
CA MET A 26 -0.30 -18.27 2.92
C MET A 26 -1.26 -18.49 4.11
N THR A 27 -1.36 -17.46 4.95
CA THR A 27 -2.17 -17.52 6.18
C THR A 27 -3.44 -16.65 6.10
N GLY A 28 -3.37 -15.54 5.37
CA GLY A 28 -4.47 -14.59 5.37
C GLY A 28 -4.46 -13.59 4.22
N LEU A 29 -5.32 -12.60 4.34
CA LEU A 29 -5.51 -11.55 3.34
C LEU A 29 -5.25 -10.17 3.93
N MET A 30 -4.78 -9.26 3.09
CA MET A 30 -4.99 -7.82 3.20
C MET A 30 -6.18 -7.47 2.30
N GLY A 31 -7.35 -7.36 2.91
CA GLY A 31 -8.63 -7.19 2.21
C GLY A 31 -9.24 -5.81 2.43
N LEU A 32 -10.35 -5.54 1.75
CA LEU A 32 -11.11 -4.29 1.89
C LEU A 32 -12.62 -4.55 1.70
N LEU A 33 -13.40 -3.55 2.08
CA LEU A 33 -14.69 -3.30 1.44
C LEU A 33 -14.51 -2.20 0.39
N ASP A 34 -15.06 -2.42 -0.81
CA ASP A 34 -15.08 -1.41 -1.87
C ASP A 34 -16.10 -0.32 -1.51
N LYS A 35 -15.61 0.71 -0.82
CA LYS A 35 -16.40 1.86 -0.36
C LYS A 35 -15.67 3.16 -0.65
N PRO A 36 -16.38 4.22 -1.04
CA PRO A 36 -15.81 5.54 -1.19
C PRO A 36 -15.11 6.01 0.09
N ALA A 37 -14.08 6.85 -0.06
CA ALA A 37 -13.41 7.47 1.08
C ALA A 37 -14.40 8.31 1.91
N GLY A 38 -14.27 8.26 3.24
CA GLY A 38 -15.12 9.01 4.17
C GLY A 38 -16.44 8.33 4.54
N VAL A 39 -16.80 7.22 3.93
CA VAL A 39 -18.01 6.45 4.26
C VAL A 39 -17.75 5.57 5.48
N ASP A 40 -18.71 5.53 6.42
CA ASP A 40 -18.71 4.55 7.51
C ASP A 40 -19.02 3.15 6.94
N TRP A 41 -18.18 2.17 7.27
CA TRP A 41 -18.29 0.83 6.68
C TRP A 41 -19.40 0.00 7.29
N PRO A 42 -20.31 -0.58 6.48
CA PRO A 42 -21.41 -1.41 6.99
C PRO A 42 -20.91 -2.73 7.59
N GLU A 43 -21.12 -2.92 8.89
CA GLU A 43 -20.65 -4.12 9.60
C GLU A 43 -21.18 -5.42 8.99
N LYS A 44 -22.41 -5.42 8.47
CA LYS A 44 -23.00 -6.59 7.81
C LYS A 44 -22.19 -7.04 6.60
N GLU A 45 -21.72 -6.10 5.79
CA GLU A 45 -20.92 -6.40 4.59
C GLU A 45 -19.54 -6.91 5.00
N PHE A 46 -18.91 -6.29 6.01
CA PHE A 46 -17.63 -6.75 6.51
C PHE A 46 -17.71 -8.18 7.08
N LYS A 47 -18.76 -8.49 7.84
CA LYS A 47 -18.99 -9.85 8.34
C LYS A 47 -19.18 -10.87 7.22
N ALA A 48 -19.84 -10.48 6.12
CA ALA A 48 -20.00 -11.35 4.95
C ALA A 48 -18.65 -11.63 4.28
N LEU A 49 -17.83 -10.58 4.05
CA LEU A 49 -16.47 -10.71 3.54
C LEU A 49 -15.62 -11.62 4.44
N LYS A 50 -15.62 -11.36 5.74
CA LYS A 50 -14.86 -12.15 6.71
C LYS A 50 -15.28 -13.62 6.69
N LYS A 51 -16.57 -13.89 6.60
CA LYS A 51 -17.08 -15.27 6.49
C LYS A 51 -16.57 -15.95 5.23
N GLU A 52 -16.64 -15.29 4.08
CA GLU A 52 -16.13 -15.82 2.81
C GLU A 52 -14.65 -16.19 2.89
N VAL A 53 -13.84 -15.32 3.49
CA VAL A 53 -12.40 -15.55 3.68
C VAL A 53 -12.15 -16.72 4.64
N ASN A 54 -12.87 -16.79 5.74
CA ASN A 54 -12.74 -17.87 6.73
C ASN A 54 -13.20 -19.23 6.16
N ASP A 55 -14.25 -19.25 5.36
CA ASP A 55 -14.74 -20.46 4.68
C ASP A 55 -13.68 -21.01 3.69
N ALA A 56 -12.82 -20.14 3.14
CA ALA A 56 -11.67 -20.53 2.32
C ALA A 56 -10.44 -20.98 3.16
N GLY A 57 -10.51 -20.97 4.49
CA GLY A 57 -9.42 -21.33 5.39
C GLY A 57 -8.31 -20.27 5.48
N LEU A 58 -8.65 -19.02 5.22
CA LEU A 58 -7.80 -17.84 5.35
C LEU A 58 -8.30 -16.90 6.44
N GLU A 59 -7.46 -16.01 6.91
CA GLU A 59 -7.82 -14.99 7.91
C GLU A 59 -7.79 -13.58 7.29
N ILE A 60 -8.56 -12.65 7.87
CA ILE A 60 -8.53 -11.24 7.52
C ILE A 60 -8.30 -10.41 8.80
N GLU A 61 -7.03 -10.23 9.14
CA GLU A 61 -6.58 -9.44 10.30
C GLU A 61 -6.02 -8.06 9.88
N VAL A 62 -5.76 -7.87 8.57
CA VAL A 62 -5.28 -6.61 8.00
C VAL A 62 -6.26 -6.10 6.97
N ILE A 63 -6.62 -4.84 7.09
CA ILE A 63 -7.42 -4.13 6.08
C ILE A 63 -6.51 -3.21 5.28
N GLU A 64 -6.58 -3.33 3.98
CA GLU A 64 -5.91 -2.44 3.05
C GLU A 64 -6.85 -2.08 1.90
N SER A 65 -7.38 -0.86 1.94
CA SER A 65 -7.19 0.22 2.92
C SER A 65 -8.54 0.80 3.36
N VAL A 66 -8.52 1.50 4.47
CA VAL A 66 -9.56 2.49 4.76
C VAL A 66 -9.04 3.84 4.27
N ASN A 67 -9.59 4.32 3.15
CA ASN A 67 -9.09 5.52 2.49
C ASN A 67 -9.45 6.78 3.28
N VAL A 68 -8.47 7.68 3.43
CA VAL A 68 -8.65 8.98 4.10
C VAL A 68 -9.22 9.97 3.08
N HIS A 69 -10.35 10.62 3.43
CA HIS A 69 -11.01 11.59 2.56
C HIS A 69 -10.15 12.82 2.31
N GLU A 70 -10.22 13.41 1.11
CA GLU A 70 -9.41 14.58 0.74
C GLU A 70 -9.65 15.78 1.64
N ASP A 71 -10.89 15.99 2.12
CA ASP A 71 -11.21 17.08 3.04
C ASP A 71 -10.47 16.99 4.38
N ILE A 72 -10.12 15.77 4.82
CA ILE A 72 -9.27 15.58 6.00
C ILE A 72 -7.85 16.04 5.67
N LYS A 73 -7.31 15.62 4.52
CA LYS A 73 -5.96 15.98 4.07
C LYS A 73 -5.82 17.48 3.82
N MET A 74 -6.86 18.11 3.29
CA MET A 74 -6.91 19.57 3.05
C MET A 74 -7.27 20.38 4.30
N GLY A 75 -7.75 19.75 5.38
CA GLY A 75 -8.15 20.45 6.60
C GLY A 75 -9.46 21.22 6.47
N LEU A 76 -10.37 20.83 5.57
CA LEU A 76 -11.65 21.48 5.37
C LEU A 76 -12.61 21.23 6.56
N PRO A 77 -13.62 22.09 6.79
CA PRO A 77 -14.56 21.95 7.92
C PRO A 77 -15.31 20.60 7.95
N SER A 78 -15.62 20.03 6.79
CA SER A 78 -16.26 18.71 6.61
C SER A 78 -15.42 17.53 7.13
N ARG A 79 -14.13 17.75 7.39
CA ARG A 79 -13.23 16.70 7.96
C ARG A 79 -13.77 16.08 9.24
N GLU A 80 -14.53 16.82 10.04
CA GLU A 80 -15.05 16.33 11.33
C GLU A 80 -16.00 15.16 11.13
N GLU A 81 -16.89 15.23 10.15
CA GLU A 81 -17.79 14.15 9.79
C GLU A 81 -17.02 12.93 9.29
N TYR A 82 -16.07 13.15 8.38
CA TYR A 82 -15.28 12.05 7.81
C TYR A 82 -14.36 11.38 8.83
N ILE A 83 -13.81 12.13 9.80
CA ILE A 83 -13.06 11.56 10.92
C ILE A 83 -14.00 10.74 11.84
N ALA A 84 -15.21 11.21 12.12
CA ALA A 84 -16.18 10.46 12.90
C ALA A 84 -16.54 9.12 12.24
N ASN A 85 -16.78 9.11 10.91
CA ASN A 85 -17.03 7.90 10.12
C ASN A 85 -15.81 6.96 10.14
N TYR A 86 -14.60 7.50 10.05
CA TYR A 86 -13.36 6.74 10.13
C TYR A 86 -13.20 6.05 11.49
N ILE A 87 -13.49 6.76 12.58
CA ILE A 87 -13.48 6.22 13.96
C ILE A 87 -14.52 5.11 14.12
N SER A 88 -15.74 5.30 13.59
CA SER A 88 -16.78 4.27 13.60
C SER A 88 -16.29 3.00 12.90
N THR A 89 -15.68 3.14 11.73
CA THR A 89 -15.07 2.04 10.97
C THR A 89 -13.96 1.35 11.75
N ILE A 90 -13.03 2.07 12.40
CA ILE A 90 -11.98 1.49 13.27
C ILE A 90 -12.61 0.60 14.34
N ARG A 91 -13.61 1.11 15.08
CA ARG A 91 -14.28 0.36 16.14
C ARG A 91 -15.00 -0.88 15.61
N MET A 92 -15.64 -0.77 14.46
CA MET A 92 -16.30 -1.89 13.78
C MET A 92 -15.28 -2.97 13.36
N LEU A 93 -14.17 -2.59 12.76
CA LEU A 93 -13.12 -3.50 12.33
C LEU A 93 -12.46 -4.21 13.52
N ALA A 94 -12.16 -3.46 14.60
CA ALA A 94 -11.57 -4.00 15.83
C ALA A 94 -12.40 -5.10 16.47
N ARG A 95 -13.72 -4.85 16.69
CA ARG A 95 -14.62 -5.87 17.29
C ARG A 95 -14.85 -7.08 16.39
N ASN A 96 -14.51 -6.97 15.11
CA ASN A 96 -14.49 -8.08 14.16
C ASN A 96 -13.10 -8.73 13.98
N GLY A 97 -12.12 -8.38 14.83
CA GLY A 97 -10.82 -9.06 14.93
C GLY A 97 -9.73 -8.53 14.02
N VAL A 98 -9.93 -7.39 13.35
CA VAL A 98 -8.88 -6.70 12.60
C VAL A 98 -7.83 -6.16 13.59
N LYS A 99 -6.56 -6.28 13.23
CA LYS A 99 -5.41 -5.88 14.04
C LYS A 99 -4.66 -4.69 13.45
N VAL A 100 -4.67 -4.57 12.11
CA VAL A 100 -3.95 -3.52 11.40
C VAL A 100 -4.85 -2.91 10.33
N ILE A 101 -4.85 -1.59 10.25
CA ILE A 101 -5.51 -0.83 9.19
C ILE A 101 -4.44 -0.09 8.41
N VAL A 102 -4.24 -0.47 7.15
CA VAL A 102 -3.38 0.25 6.21
C VAL A 102 -4.15 1.43 5.65
N TYR A 103 -3.49 2.57 5.57
CA TYR A 103 -3.99 3.80 4.99
C TYR A 103 -2.84 4.60 4.37
N ASN A 104 -3.15 5.64 3.62
CA ASN A 104 -2.17 6.62 3.15
C ASN A 104 -2.68 8.04 3.40
N PHE A 105 -1.77 9.01 3.30
CA PHE A 105 -2.10 10.44 3.40
C PHE A 105 -1.64 11.21 2.17
N MET A 106 -1.62 10.53 1.02
CA MET A 106 -1.22 11.08 -0.27
C MET A 106 -2.31 11.97 -0.85
N PRO A 107 -2.02 13.23 -1.20
CA PRO A 107 -2.96 14.07 -1.93
C PRO A 107 -3.30 13.51 -3.30
N VAL A 108 -4.58 13.43 -3.61
CA VAL A 108 -5.17 13.08 -4.91
C VAL A 108 -4.84 11.66 -5.38
N PHE A 109 -3.57 11.35 -5.61
CA PHE A 109 -3.11 10.05 -6.15
C PHE A 109 -2.48 9.21 -5.06
N ASP A 110 -3.00 8.00 -4.81
CA ASP A 110 -2.43 7.07 -3.83
C ASP A 110 -1.12 6.47 -4.35
N TRP A 111 -1.09 6.07 -5.62
CA TRP A 111 0.11 5.66 -6.34
C TRP A 111 -0.02 6.07 -7.80
N LEU A 112 1.10 6.22 -8.49
CA LEU A 112 1.11 6.64 -9.88
C LEU A 112 2.08 5.82 -10.72
N ARG A 113 1.63 5.43 -11.91
CA ARG A 113 2.44 4.86 -12.99
C ARG A 113 2.10 5.54 -14.29
N THR A 114 3.08 5.62 -15.19
CA THR A 114 2.89 6.22 -16.52
C THR A 114 2.53 5.19 -17.58
N ASP A 115 2.73 3.90 -17.27
CA ASP A 115 2.30 2.77 -18.11
C ASP A 115 2.00 1.57 -17.18
N LEU A 116 0.86 0.93 -17.41
CA LEU A 116 0.41 -0.19 -16.56
C LEU A 116 0.80 -1.57 -17.10
N ALA A 117 1.30 -1.64 -18.33
CA ALA A 117 1.60 -2.90 -19.00
C ALA A 117 2.84 -2.82 -19.91
N ARG A 118 3.87 -2.07 -19.48
CA ARG A 118 5.11 -1.95 -20.22
C ARG A 118 5.75 -3.32 -20.41
N VAL A 119 5.95 -3.72 -21.67
CA VAL A 119 6.62 -4.98 -21.99
C VAL A 119 8.08 -4.93 -21.55
N ILE A 120 8.50 -5.98 -20.85
CA ILE A 120 9.89 -6.20 -20.43
C ILE A 120 10.63 -6.92 -21.57
N PRO A 121 11.63 -6.29 -22.20
CA PRO A 121 12.28 -6.88 -23.38
C PRO A 121 13.01 -8.20 -23.08
N GLU A 122 13.45 -8.40 -21.83
CA GLU A 122 14.26 -9.53 -21.42
C GLU A 122 13.47 -10.85 -21.40
N ASP A 123 12.18 -10.81 -21.12
CA ASP A 123 11.36 -12.03 -20.95
C ASP A 123 9.96 -11.96 -21.58
N GLY A 124 9.58 -10.81 -22.14
CA GLY A 124 8.28 -10.61 -22.79
C GLY A 124 7.10 -10.45 -21.80
N SER A 125 7.33 -10.49 -20.49
CA SER A 125 6.31 -10.14 -19.50
C SER A 125 6.01 -8.65 -19.54
N ASN A 126 4.98 -8.20 -18.85
CA ASN A 126 4.73 -6.77 -18.67
C ASN A 126 4.83 -6.36 -17.20
N SER A 127 5.08 -5.10 -16.96
CA SER A 127 5.16 -4.53 -15.62
C SER A 127 4.57 -3.14 -15.54
N LEU A 128 4.25 -2.73 -14.32
CA LEU A 128 3.98 -1.34 -14.01
C LEU A 128 5.26 -0.53 -14.16
N TYR A 129 5.15 0.64 -14.80
CA TYR A 129 6.28 1.46 -15.22
C TYR A 129 6.03 2.93 -14.92
N PHE A 130 7.08 3.65 -14.54
CA PHE A 130 7.05 5.08 -14.28
C PHE A 130 8.24 5.77 -14.93
N ASP A 131 7.99 6.82 -15.70
CA ASP A 131 8.99 7.78 -16.16
C ASP A 131 8.45 9.21 -15.92
N GLU A 132 9.19 10.02 -15.16
CA GLU A 132 8.82 11.41 -14.87
C GLU A 132 8.69 12.26 -16.14
N LYS A 133 9.43 11.93 -17.21
CA LYS A 133 9.33 12.63 -18.49
C LYS A 133 7.93 12.49 -19.10
N ASP A 134 7.33 11.31 -18.96
CA ASP A 134 5.96 11.09 -19.46
C ASP A 134 4.96 12.00 -18.73
N LEU A 135 5.20 12.33 -17.44
CA LEU A 135 4.36 13.28 -16.70
C LEU A 135 4.49 14.71 -17.21
N GLY A 136 5.69 15.11 -17.66
CA GLY A 136 5.92 16.43 -18.24
C GLY A 136 5.23 16.63 -19.58
N GLU A 137 5.05 15.54 -20.34
CA GLU A 137 4.36 15.52 -21.63
C GLU A 137 2.84 15.39 -21.47
N MET A 138 2.40 14.63 -20.46
CA MET A 138 1.00 14.39 -20.12
C MET A 138 0.64 15.12 -18.81
N GLY A 139 -0.35 15.97 -18.81
CA GLY A 139 -0.87 16.54 -17.56
C GLY A 139 -1.64 15.50 -16.72
N PRO A 140 -2.01 15.85 -15.46
CA PRO A 140 -2.69 14.93 -14.54
C PRO A 140 -3.98 14.32 -15.12
N LEU A 141 -4.75 15.06 -15.90
CA LEU A 141 -5.98 14.55 -16.53
C LEU A 141 -5.71 13.52 -17.61
N GLU A 142 -4.65 13.71 -18.39
CA GLU A 142 -4.31 12.78 -19.45
C GLU A 142 -3.74 11.47 -18.91
N ILE A 143 -2.92 11.52 -17.86
CA ILE A 143 -2.48 10.33 -17.12
C ILE A 143 -3.68 9.55 -16.58
N VAL A 144 -4.66 10.23 -15.99
CA VAL A 144 -5.89 9.59 -15.50
C VAL A 144 -6.62 8.87 -16.62
N ARG A 145 -6.82 9.55 -17.77
CA ARG A 145 -7.51 8.96 -18.92
C ARG A 145 -6.77 7.73 -19.44
N LYS A 146 -5.45 7.83 -19.63
CA LYS A 146 -4.61 6.72 -20.10
C LYS A 146 -4.65 5.55 -19.12
N THR A 147 -4.47 5.80 -17.83
CA THR A 147 -4.51 4.78 -16.78
C THR A 147 -5.87 4.07 -16.74
N ALA A 148 -6.97 4.81 -16.90
CA ALA A 148 -8.31 4.23 -16.95
C ALA A 148 -8.50 3.33 -18.19
N GLU A 149 -7.99 3.72 -19.35
CA GLU A 149 -7.98 2.90 -20.58
C GLU A 149 -7.16 1.63 -20.39
N ASP A 150 -5.94 1.74 -19.84
CA ASP A 150 -4.99 0.64 -19.63
C ASP A 150 -5.39 -0.31 -18.48
N SER A 151 -6.36 0.07 -17.65
CA SER A 151 -6.79 -0.72 -16.48
C SER A 151 -7.69 -1.91 -16.83
N HIS A 152 -8.05 -2.09 -18.10
CA HIS A 152 -8.93 -3.16 -18.57
C HIS A 152 -10.29 -3.25 -17.84
N GLY A 153 -10.81 -2.10 -17.38
CA GLY A 153 -12.07 -2.01 -16.65
C GLY A 153 -11.98 -2.25 -15.13
N PHE A 154 -10.79 -2.47 -14.59
CA PHE A 154 -10.58 -2.56 -13.15
C PHE A 154 -10.39 -1.17 -12.54
N THR A 155 -11.08 -0.88 -11.44
CA THR A 155 -10.79 0.30 -10.62
C THR A 155 -9.47 0.09 -9.89
N LEU A 156 -8.52 0.99 -10.09
CA LEU A 156 -7.23 0.95 -9.42
C LEU A 156 -7.35 1.61 -8.03
N PRO A 157 -6.55 1.19 -7.03
CA PRO A 157 -6.53 1.84 -5.72
C PRO A 157 -6.21 3.33 -5.84
N GLY A 158 -7.05 4.18 -5.26
CA GLY A 158 -6.92 5.64 -5.32
C GLY A 158 -7.44 6.29 -6.61
N TRP A 159 -8.03 5.50 -7.51
CA TRP A 159 -8.54 5.93 -8.81
C TRP A 159 -10.04 5.70 -8.95
N GLU A 160 -10.75 5.81 -7.85
CA GLU A 160 -12.20 5.64 -7.82
C GLU A 160 -12.89 6.72 -8.67
N PRO A 161 -13.96 6.40 -9.43
CA PRO A 161 -14.63 7.33 -10.35
C PRO A 161 -15.07 8.65 -9.70
N GLU A 162 -15.50 8.62 -8.45
CA GLU A 162 -15.93 9.79 -7.70
C GLU A 162 -14.77 10.74 -7.43
N ARG A 163 -13.57 10.23 -7.15
CA ARG A 163 -12.35 11.04 -6.98
C ARG A 163 -11.93 11.67 -8.29
N LEU A 164 -11.98 10.91 -9.37
CA LEU A 164 -11.59 11.39 -10.71
C LEU A 164 -12.52 12.48 -11.23
N ALA A 165 -13.84 12.40 -10.94
CA ALA A 165 -14.80 13.42 -11.33
C ALA A 165 -14.53 14.80 -10.70
N LEU A 166 -13.83 14.83 -9.55
CA LEU A 166 -13.47 16.05 -8.83
C LEU A 166 -12.01 16.48 -9.04
N LEU A 167 -11.26 15.77 -9.89
CA LEU A 167 -9.80 15.90 -9.99
C LEU A 167 -9.33 17.33 -10.20
N GLU A 168 -9.87 18.06 -11.19
CA GLU A 168 -9.47 19.45 -11.46
C GLU A 168 -9.72 20.38 -10.28
N THR A 169 -10.88 20.22 -9.64
CA THR A 169 -11.24 21.04 -8.48
C THR A 169 -10.32 20.75 -7.31
N THR A 170 -10.04 19.49 -7.05
CA THR A 170 -9.15 19.04 -5.96
C THR A 170 -7.72 19.51 -6.20
N LEU A 171 -7.19 19.40 -7.42
CA LEU A 171 -5.86 19.92 -7.76
C LEU A 171 -5.74 21.42 -7.49
N LYS A 172 -6.73 22.21 -7.89
CA LYS A 172 -6.77 23.66 -7.60
C LYS A 172 -6.77 23.97 -6.10
N GLN A 173 -7.49 23.17 -5.31
CA GLN A 173 -7.51 23.35 -3.86
C GLN A 173 -6.14 23.08 -3.22
N TYR A 174 -5.37 22.13 -3.76
CA TYR A 174 -4.01 21.84 -3.28
C TYR A 174 -2.96 22.89 -3.64
N GLU A 175 -3.21 23.80 -4.59
CA GLU A 175 -2.26 24.88 -4.95
C GLU A 175 -1.83 25.74 -3.74
N SER A 176 -2.68 25.84 -2.72
CA SER A 176 -2.41 26.60 -1.48
C SER A 176 -1.92 25.75 -0.31
N ILE A 177 -1.74 24.43 -0.48
CA ILE A 177 -1.40 23.50 0.59
C ILE A 177 0.02 22.98 0.39
N GLY A 178 0.93 23.42 1.24
CA GLY A 178 2.31 22.94 1.26
C GLY A 178 2.51 21.69 2.13
N PRO A 179 3.75 21.13 2.14
CA PRO A 179 4.07 19.97 2.97
C PRO A 179 3.82 20.19 4.47
N ASP A 180 4.03 21.38 4.99
CA ASP A 180 3.82 21.68 6.41
C ASP A 180 2.33 21.77 6.76
N ASP A 181 1.49 22.31 5.85
CA ASP A 181 0.04 22.31 6.02
C ASP A 181 -0.49 20.87 6.00
N LEU A 182 -0.01 20.06 5.06
CA LEU A 182 -0.38 18.64 4.97
C LEU A 182 0.03 17.88 6.25
N ARG A 183 1.24 18.11 6.80
CA ARG A 183 1.67 17.53 8.08
C ARG A 183 0.81 17.98 9.25
N LYS A 184 0.39 19.26 9.28
CA LYS A 184 -0.51 19.78 10.31
C LYS A 184 -1.87 19.10 10.25
N ASN A 185 -2.43 18.91 9.04
CA ASN A 185 -3.69 18.21 8.85
C ASN A 185 -3.57 16.72 9.20
N PHE A 186 -2.41 16.12 8.87
CA PHE A 186 -2.11 14.74 9.25
C PHE A 186 -2.04 14.57 10.77
N LYS A 187 -1.36 15.50 11.47
CA LYS A 187 -1.37 15.50 12.93
C LYS A 187 -2.78 15.56 13.51
N TYR A 188 -3.61 16.44 12.97
CA TYR A 188 -5.00 16.58 13.41
C TYR A 188 -5.79 15.26 13.27
N PHE A 189 -5.63 14.59 12.14
CA PHE A 189 -6.23 13.27 11.91
C PHE A 189 -5.69 12.21 12.91
N LEU A 190 -4.38 12.13 13.07
CA LEU A 190 -3.76 11.17 14.00
C LEU A 190 -4.19 11.42 15.46
N ASP A 191 -4.25 12.67 15.90
CA ASP A 191 -4.70 13.02 17.26
C ASP A 191 -6.14 12.57 17.54
N ALA A 192 -6.98 12.48 16.49
CA ALA A 192 -8.35 12.00 16.63
C ALA A 192 -8.47 10.46 16.60
N VAL A 193 -7.70 9.78 15.75
CA VAL A 193 -7.89 8.34 15.51
C VAL A 193 -7.00 7.45 16.35
N ILE A 194 -5.76 7.86 16.68
CA ILE A 194 -4.80 7.03 17.38
C ILE A 194 -5.27 6.67 18.82
N PRO A 195 -5.83 7.59 19.62
CA PRO A 195 -6.38 7.21 20.93
C PRO A 195 -7.47 6.14 20.84
N VAL A 196 -8.28 6.17 19.78
CA VAL A 196 -9.30 5.13 19.54
C VAL A 196 -8.63 3.80 19.21
N CYS A 197 -7.58 3.82 18.40
CA CYS A 197 -6.82 2.62 18.05
C CYS A 197 -6.18 1.97 19.28
N GLU A 198 -5.62 2.77 20.19
CA GLU A 198 -5.09 2.30 21.48
C GLU A 198 -6.18 1.64 22.33
N GLU A 199 -7.35 2.27 22.43
CA GLU A 199 -8.51 1.75 23.18
C GLU A 199 -8.95 0.38 22.68
N VAL A 200 -8.97 0.18 21.34
CA VAL A 200 -9.51 -1.04 20.74
C VAL A 200 -8.44 -2.06 20.30
N GLY A 201 -7.16 -1.76 20.48
CA GLY A 201 -6.04 -2.64 20.18
C GLY A 201 -5.78 -2.83 18.66
N VAL A 202 -5.98 -1.78 17.86
CA VAL A 202 -5.69 -1.75 16.41
C VAL A 202 -4.47 -0.88 16.16
N ARG A 203 -3.67 -1.21 15.14
CA ARG A 203 -2.56 -0.38 14.67
C ARG A 203 -2.92 0.27 13.35
N MET A 204 -2.70 1.58 13.26
CA MET A 204 -2.78 2.33 11.99
C MET A 204 -1.44 2.25 11.28
N ALA A 205 -1.42 1.79 10.05
CA ALA A 205 -0.19 1.57 9.28
C ALA A 205 -0.17 2.47 8.05
N CYS A 206 0.59 3.57 8.12
CA CYS A 206 0.70 4.53 7.03
C CYS A 206 1.57 3.99 5.90
N HIS A 207 1.02 3.94 4.67
CA HIS A 207 1.75 3.55 3.46
C HIS A 207 2.58 4.73 2.95
N PRO A 208 3.83 4.52 2.48
CA PRO A 208 4.67 5.56 1.90
C PRO A 208 4.11 6.09 0.58
N ASP A 209 4.51 7.30 0.24
CA ASP A 209 4.27 7.88 -1.08
C ASP A 209 4.80 6.97 -2.20
N ASP A 210 4.09 6.87 -3.32
CA ASP A 210 4.45 6.05 -4.47
C ASP A 210 4.18 6.78 -5.80
N PRO A 211 5.21 7.23 -6.49
CA PRO A 211 6.64 7.10 -6.19
C PRO A 211 7.10 7.95 -4.98
N ALA A 212 8.31 7.67 -4.50
CA ALA A 212 8.88 8.30 -3.31
C ALA A 212 9.42 9.72 -3.58
N TRP A 213 8.63 10.58 -4.22
CA TRP A 213 8.89 12.02 -4.48
C TRP A 213 7.59 12.75 -4.85
N PRO A 214 7.59 14.10 -4.78
CA PRO A 214 6.45 14.91 -5.20
C PRO A 214 6.11 14.76 -6.69
N ILE A 215 4.82 14.72 -7.01
CA ILE A 215 4.31 14.65 -8.39
C ILE A 215 3.29 15.75 -8.63
N PHE A 216 3.27 16.33 -9.84
CA PHE A 216 2.36 17.43 -10.23
C PHE A 216 2.31 18.61 -9.26
N GLY A 217 3.40 18.88 -8.53
CA GLY A 217 3.43 19.93 -7.49
C GLY A 217 2.65 19.60 -6.21
N LEU A 218 2.04 18.43 -6.11
CA LEU A 218 1.36 17.97 -4.91
C LEU A 218 2.36 17.66 -3.80
N PRO A 219 2.10 18.05 -2.54
CA PRO A 219 3.00 17.74 -1.44
C PRO A 219 3.00 16.23 -1.15
N ARG A 220 4.19 15.69 -0.92
CA ARG A 220 4.41 14.31 -0.44
C ARG A 220 5.20 14.40 0.86
N ILE A 221 4.82 13.63 1.88
CA ILE A 221 5.34 13.77 3.24
C ILE A 221 5.72 12.44 3.90
N THR A 222 5.73 11.34 3.14
CA THR A 222 6.03 9.98 3.62
C THR A 222 6.89 9.21 2.59
N HIS A 223 7.99 9.82 2.10
CA HIS A 223 8.83 9.25 1.02
C HIS A 223 10.29 8.97 1.43
N SER A 224 10.63 9.16 2.71
CA SER A 224 11.97 8.92 3.24
C SER A 224 11.93 8.47 4.70
N GLN A 225 13.06 7.99 5.24
CA GLN A 225 13.18 7.69 6.67
C GLN A 225 12.87 8.92 7.53
N ASP A 226 13.44 10.09 7.17
CA ASP A 226 13.21 11.34 7.89
C ASP A 226 11.73 11.75 7.95
N ASP A 227 10.99 11.51 6.88
CA ASP A 227 9.55 11.81 6.85
C ASP A 227 8.77 10.88 7.78
N PHE A 228 9.10 9.60 7.81
CA PHE A 228 8.49 8.67 8.74
C PHE A 228 8.90 8.93 10.18
N ASP A 229 10.12 9.36 10.46
CA ASP A 229 10.53 9.83 11.78
C ASP A 229 9.71 11.04 12.25
N LYS A 230 9.39 11.95 11.34
CA LYS A 230 8.45 13.06 11.62
C LYS A 230 7.04 12.53 11.85
N MET A 231 6.57 11.62 10.99
CA MET A 231 5.21 11.07 11.07
C MET A 231 4.95 10.35 12.40
N VAL A 232 5.85 9.48 12.86
CA VAL A 232 5.67 8.79 14.14
C VAL A 232 5.66 9.74 15.33
N LYS A 233 6.36 10.89 15.22
CA LYS A 233 6.37 11.96 16.22
C LYS A 233 5.15 12.87 16.21
N LEU A 234 4.37 12.91 15.11
CA LEU A 234 3.13 13.70 15.07
C LEU A 234 2.16 13.26 16.16
N HIS A 235 2.10 11.96 16.42
CA HIS A 235 1.41 11.35 17.56
C HIS A 235 2.20 10.11 18.00
N ASP A 236 3.03 10.26 19.04
CA ASP A 236 3.92 9.19 19.48
C ASP A 236 3.15 8.11 20.23
N SER A 237 2.81 7.03 19.55
CA SER A 237 2.04 5.90 20.04
C SER A 237 2.43 4.61 19.34
N PRO A 238 2.46 3.45 20.02
CA PRO A 238 2.65 2.15 19.38
C PRO A 238 1.54 1.80 18.38
N ALA A 239 0.39 2.48 18.41
CA ALA A 239 -0.69 2.33 17.44
C ALA A 239 -0.45 3.13 16.15
N ASN A 240 0.44 4.15 16.15
CA ASN A 240 0.85 4.91 14.97
C ASN A 240 2.07 4.26 14.33
N THR A 241 1.89 3.56 13.22
CA THR A 241 2.90 2.70 12.58
C THR A 241 2.99 2.91 11.07
N LEU A 242 3.95 2.24 10.46
CA LEU A 242 4.15 2.22 9.01
C LEU A 242 3.59 0.92 8.40
N CYS A 243 3.01 1.03 7.22
CA CYS A 243 2.97 -0.05 6.24
C CYS A 243 4.19 0.12 5.35
N LEU A 244 5.32 -0.49 5.69
CA LEU A 244 6.55 -0.29 4.94
C LEU A 244 6.48 -1.02 3.60
N CYS A 245 6.40 -0.26 2.49
CA CYS A 245 6.44 -0.78 1.13
C CYS A 245 7.84 -0.65 0.55
N THR A 246 8.51 -1.78 0.32
CA THR A 246 9.90 -1.80 -0.16
C THR A 246 10.04 -1.19 -1.54
N GLY A 247 9.07 -1.40 -2.43
CA GLY A 247 9.13 -0.86 -3.78
C GLY A 247 8.74 0.60 -3.88
N SER A 248 7.79 1.09 -3.03
CA SER A 248 7.44 2.52 -3.00
C SER A 248 8.62 3.35 -2.51
N LEU A 249 9.14 3.06 -1.31
CA LEU A 249 10.35 3.72 -0.80
C LEU A 249 11.56 3.45 -1.69
N GLY A 250 11.73 2.22 -2.16
CA GLY A 250 12.83 1.80 -3.02
C GLY A 250 12.71 2.29 -4.47
N SER A 251 11.65 3.01 -4.85
CA SER A 251 11.64 3.75 -6.12
C SER A 251 12.66 4.89 -6.12
N ASN A 252 13.00 5.40 -4.93
CA ASN A 252 14.10 6.35 -4.75
C ASN A 252 15.36 5.59 -4.30
N PRO A 253 16.44 5.56 -5.13
CA PRO A 253 17.68 4.86 -4.81
C PRO A 253 18.45 5.42 -3.59
N ASP A 254 18.11 6.63 -3.12
CA ASP A 254 18.71 7.21 -1.92
C ASP A 254 18.15 6.59 -0.62
N ASN A 255 17.07 5.83 -0.68
CA ASN A 255 16.49 5.14 0.47
C ASN A 255 17.16 3.77 0.68
N ASP A 256 17.90 3.60 1.78
CA ASP A 256 18.42 2.32 2.23
C ASP A 256 17.31 1.51 2.91
N ILE A 257 16.64 0.65 2.13
CA ILE A 257 15.46 -0.08 2.60
C ILE A 257 15.75 -1.02 3.77
N PRO A 258 16.82 -1.83 3.78
CA PRO A 258 17.19 -2.62 4.96
C PRO A 258 17.44 -1.79 6.21
N ALA A 259 18.11 -0.63 6.09
CA ALA A 259 18.36 0.26 7.22
C ALA A 259 17.05 0.86 7.77
N ILE A 260 16.13 1.30 6.88
CA ILE A 260 14.81 1.82 7.26
C ILE A 260 13.99 0.76 7.98
N ILE A 261 14.01 -0.50 7.50
CA ILE A 261 13.32 -1.62 8.17
C ILE A 261 13.87 -1.84 9.57
N ARG A 262 15.20 -1.90 9.74
CA ARG A 262 15.83 -2.08 11.06
C ARG A 262 15.44 -0.95 12.00
N HIS A 263 15.55 0.30 11.56
CA HIS A 263 15.23 1.48 12.35
C HIS A 263 13.79 1.43 12.91
N PHE A 264 12.79 1.26 12.05
CA PHE A 264 11.39 1.24 12.50
C PHE A 264 10.96 -0.10 13.09
N GLY A 265 11.62 -1.20 12.74
CA GLY A 265 11.41 -2.52 13.34
C GLY A 265 11.84 -2.54 14.81
N GLU A 266 13.05 -2.04 15.13
CA GLU A 266 13.55 -1.91 16.51
C GLU A 266 12.68 -0.97 17.36
N MET A 267 12.09 0.06 16.77
CA MET A 267 11.11 0.94 17.41
C MET A 267 9.72 0.30 17.58
N ASN A 268 9.49 -0.91 17.06
CA ASN A 268 8.17 -1.54 16.96
C ASN A 268 7.13 -0.67 16.24
N ARG A 269 7.54 0.00 15.15
CA ARG A 269 6.69 0.91 14.37
C ARG A 269 6.28 0.35 13.00
N ILE A 270 6.54 -0.91 12.71
CA ILE A 270 6.06 -1.57 11.49
C ILE A 270 4.78 -2.34 11.80
N GLY A 271 3.67 -1.92 11.20
CA GLY A 271 2.37 -2.58 11.34
C GLY A 271 2.12 -3.65 10.27
N ALA A 272 2.56 -3.37 9.04
CA ALA A 272 2.47 -4.28 7.91
C ALA A 272 3.59 -3.99 6.91
N MET A 273 3.83 -4.93 5.98
CA MET A 273 4.84 -4.77 4.95
C MET A 273 4.35 -5.22 3.58
N HIS A 274 4.70 -4.43 2.57
CA HIS A 274 4.62 -4.81 1.17
C HIS A 274 6.03 -5.06 0.64
N VAL A 275 6.29 -6.26 0.19
CA VAL A 275 7.62 -6.65 -0.28
C VAL A 275 7.55 -6.84 -1.79
N ARG A 276 8.29 -6.05 -2.53
CA ARG A 276 8.47 -6.12 -3.98
C ARG A 276 9.82 -5.55 -4.40
N ASN A 277 10.19 -5.74 -5.65
CA ASN A 277 11.43 -5.26 -6.24
C ASN A 277 11.14 -4.25 -7.35
N VAL A 278 12.06 -3.34 -7.56
CA VAL A 278 12.05 -2.36 -8.65
C VAL A 278 13.36 -2.39 -9.41
N LYS A 279 13.31 -2.03 -10.69
CA LYS A 279 14.49 -1.83 -11.55
C LYS A 279 14.60 -0.37 -11.93
N TYR A 280 15.72 0.25 -11.55
CA TYR A 280 16.03 1.62 -11.95
C TYR A 280 16.40 1.68 -13.43
N LEU A 281 15.88 2.66 -14.13
CA LEU A 281 16.14 2.91 -15.54
C LEU A 281 16.76 4.29 -15.77
N GLY A 282 16.74 5.14 -14.73
CA GLY A 282 17.27 6.50 -14.74
C GLY A 282 16.77 7.30 -13.55
N HIS A 283 17.03 8.59 -13.56
CA HIS A 283 16.52 9.51 -12.53
C HIS A 283 14.99 9.58 -12.63
N HIS A 284 14.29 9.35 -11.53
CA HIS A 284 12.83 9.26 -11.43
C HIS A 284 12.19 8.38 -12.53
N HIS A 285 12.91 7.30 -12.88
CA HIS A 285 12.52 6.39 -13.94
C HIS A 285 12.77 4.96 -13.48
N PHE A 286 11.72 4.16 -13.35
CA PHE A 286 11.79 2.77 -12.90
C PHE A 286 10.67 1.91 -13.47
N ARG A 287 10.86 0.63 -13.41
CA ARG A 287 9.81 -0.38 -13.59
C ARG A 287 9.76 -1.33 -12.41
N GLU A 288 8.64 -1.99 -12.23
CA GLU A 288 8.56 -3.08 -11.28
C GLU A 288 9.26 -4.33 -11.82
N ALA A 289 9.79 -5.14 -10.91
CA ALA A 289 10.56 -6.33 -11.25
C ALA A 289 10.04 -7.55 -10.50
N ALA A 290 10.47 -8.76 -10.89
CA ALA A 290 10.22 -9.94 -10.09
C ALA A 290 10.84 -9.81 -8.70
N HIS A 291 10.32 -10.56 -7.74
CA HIS A 291 10.84 -10.55 -6.36
C HIS A 291 12.27 -11.08 -6.22
N LEU A 292 12.77 -11.85 -7.19
CA LEU A 292 14.16 -12.32 -7.18
C LEU A 292 15.13 -11.12 -7.24
N SER A 293 16.05 -10.98 -6.27
CA SER A 293 16.95 -9.84 -6.13
C SER A 293 17.71 -9.50 -7.43
N SER A 294 18.17 -10.51 -8.17
CA SER A 294 18.93 -10.29 -9.42
C SER A 294 18.12 -9.69 -10.58
N THR A 295 16.82 -9.58 -10.48
CA THR A 295 15.95 -9.02 -11.54
C THR A 295 15.63 -7.54 -11.35
N GLY A 296 15.91 -7.00 -10.19
CA GLY A 296 15.74 -5.58 -9.83
C GLY A 296 17.00 -5.01 -9.19
N ASP A 297 16.83 -3.95 -8.45
CA ASP A 297 17.93 -3.23 -7.78
C ASP A 297 17.81 -3.23 -6.25
N LEU A 298 16.76 -3.89 -5.70
CA LEU A 298 16.64 -4.09 -4.26
C LEU A 298 17.13 -5.50 -3.88
N ASP A 299 17.93 -5.58 -2.81
CA ASP A 299 18.37 -6.84 -2.25
C ASP A 299 17.31 -7.45 -1.32
N LEU A 300 16.48 -8.32 -1.86
CA LEU A 300 15.39 -8.95 -1.11
C LEU A 300 15.91 -9.88 0.02
N TYR A 301 17.14 -10.38 -0.08
CA TYR A 301 17.74 -11.14 1.01
C TYR A 301 18.00 -10.24 2.22
N GLU A 302 18.67 -9.11 2.04
CA GLU A 302 18.93 -8.14 3.12
C GLU A 302 17.62 -7.55 3.67
N ILE A 303 16.64 -7.31 2.83
CA ILE A 303 15.29 -6.88 3.23
C ILE A 303 14.64 -7.93 4.15
N VAL A 304 14.55 -9.18 3.71
CA VAL A 304 13.92 -10.26 4.50
C VAL A 304 14.72 -10.53 5.79
N LYS A 305 16.05 -10.42 5.73
CA LYS A 305 16.89 -10.52 6.93
C LYS A 305 16.62 -9.39 7.93
N ALA A 306 16.49 -8.16 7.47
CA ALA A 306 16.15 -7.03 8.34
C ALA A 306 14.77 -7.22 9.03
N ILE A 307 13.78 -7.77 8.30
CA ILE A 307 12.47 -8.10 8.85
C ILE A 307 12.59 -9.22 9.90
N TYR A 308 13.34 -10.28 9.57
CA TYR A 308 13.57 -11.40 10.50
C TYR A 308 14.20 -10.94 11.81
N ASP A 309 15.20 -10.07 11.72
CA ASP A 309 15.97 -9.60 12.88
C ASP A 309 15.15 -8.64 13.80
N THR A 310 14.23 -7.84 13.23
CA THR A 310 13.64 -6.70 13.98
C THR A 310 12.12 -6.74 14.13
N CYS A 311 11.39 -7.39 13.23
CA CYS A 311 9.93 -7.46 13.26
C CYS A 311 9.36 -8.80 12.74
N PRO A 312 9.80 -9.96 13.32
CA PRO A 312 9.50 -11.29 12.78
C PRO A 312 8.02 -11.67 12.78
N ASP A 313 7.19 -11.02 13.58
CA ASP A 313 5.76 -11.32 13.70
C ASP A 313 4.86 -10.46 12.81
N THR A 314 5.46 -9.60 11.97
CA THR A 314 4.69 -8.67 11.12
C THR A 314 3.93 -9.39 10.01
N TYR A 315 2.87 -8.72 9.52
CA TYR A 315 2.13 -9.12 8.33
C TYR A 315 2.90 -8.70 7.08
N ILE A 316 3.14 -9.65 6.18
CA ILE A 316 3.87 -9.42 4.93
C ILE A 316 3.01 -9.88 3.77
N ARG A 317 3.04 -9.15 2.67
CA ARG A 317 2.52 -9.63 1.40
C ARG A 317 3.53 -9.43 0.26
N PRO A 318 3.59 -10.36 -0.72
CA PRO A 318 4.17 -10.05 -2.01
C PRO A 318 3.30 -8.94 -2.63
N ASP A 319 3.96 -7.84 -2.99
CA ASP A 319 3.25 -6.70 -3.55
C ASP A 319 2.98 -6.87 -5.04
N HIS A 320 2.31 -5.89 -5.65
CA HIS A 320 2.08 -5.85 -7.09
C HIS A 320 3.39 -5.73 -7.88
N GLY A 321 3.34 -6.01 -9.17
CA GLY A 321 4.53 -5.94 -10.00
C GLY A 321 4.22 -6.24 -11.46
N ARG A 322 4.46 -7.48 -11.86
CA ARG A 322 4.39 -7.93 -13.24
C ARG A 322 3.13 -8.75 -13.52
N MET A 323 2.74 -8.78 -14.80
CA MET A 323 1.84 -9.80 -15.32
C MET A 323 2.65 -10.77 -16.20
N ILE A 324 2.56 -12.05 -15.90
CA ILE A 324 3.32 -13.11 -16.57
C ILE A 324 2.36 -14.18 -17.10
N TRP A 325 2.81 -14.95 -18.11
CA TRP A 325 2.10 -16.10 -18.68
C TRP A 325 0.69 -15.76 -19.19
N ASP A 326 0.58 -14.58 -19.85
CA ASP A 326 -0.68 -14.07 -20.43
C ASP A 326 -1.83 -13.97 -19.41
N GLU A 327 -1.52 -13.83 -18.12
CA GLU A 327 -2.52 -13.68 -17.09
C GLU A 327 -3.38 -12.44 -17.34
N GLN A 328 -4.69 -12.60 -17.25
CA GLN A 328 -5.66 -11.52 -17.36
C GLN A 328 -6.14 -11.10 -15.98
N GLY A 329 -6.19 -9.81 -15.72
CA GLY A 329 -6.61 -9.29 -14.43
C GLY A 329 -6.23 -7.83 -14.23
N ARG A 330 -6.33 -7.37 -12.99
CA ARG A 330 -5.92 -6.02 -12.59
C ARG A 330 -4.41 -5.85 -12.86
N PRO A 331 -3.99 -4.83 -13.61
CA PRO A 331 -2.57 -4.62 -13.92
C PRO A 331 -1.68 -4.65 -12.68
N GLY A 332 -0.61 -5.45 -12.73
CA GLY A 332 0.33 -5.66 -11.63
C GLY A 332 -0.16 -6.54 -10.48
N TYR A 333 -1.44 -6.86 -10.42
CA TYR A 333 -2.06 -7.63 -9.32
C TYR A 333 -2.44 -9.06 -9.71
N GLY A 334 -1.77 -9.66 -10.70
CA GLY A 334 -1.96 -11.06 -11.07
C GLY A 334 -1.63 -12.04 -9.95
N LEU A 335 -2.11 -13.28 -10.08
CA LEU A 335 -1.83 -14.36 -9.14
C LEU A 335 -0.40 -14.88 -9.26
N TYR A 336 0.07 -15.08 -10.50
CA TYR A 336 1.26 -15.90 -10.73
C TYR A 336 2.53 -15.24 -10.23
N ASP A 337 2.81 -14.00 -10.60
CA ASP A 337 4.02 -13.29 -10.16
C ASP A 337 4.03 -13.10 -8.63
N ARG A 338 2.88 -12.78 -8.04
CA ARG A 338 2.76 -12.65 -6.58
C ARG A 338 2.88 -13.99 -5.85
N ALA A 339 2.43 -15.10 -6.43
CA ALA A 339 2.63 -16.44 -5.85
C ALA A 339 4.11 -16.84 -5.88
N LEU A 340 4.82 -16.55 -6.99
CA LEU A 340 6.27 -16.73 -7.06
C LEU A 340 7.00 -15.85 -6.04
N GLY A 341 6.55 -14.59 -5.87
CA GLY A 341 7.06 -13.67 -4.86
C GLY A 341 6.88 -14.20 -3.44
N ALA A 342 5.70 -14.69 -3.09
CA ALA A 342 5.45 -15.31 -1.80
C ALA A 342 6.35 -16.53 -1.55
N ALA A 343 6.51 -17.39 -2.55
CA ALA A 343 7.39 -18.57 -2.46
C ALA A 343 8.86 -18.16 -2.25
N TYR A 344 9.32 -17.12 -2.96
CA TYR A 344 10.69 -16.60 -2.81
C TYR A 344 10.92 -15.99 -1.43
N ILE A 345 10.02 -15.15 -0.94
CA ILE A 345 10.11 -14.57 0.41
C ILE A 345 10.11 -15.66 1.49
N ASN A 346 9.25 -16.68 1.37
CA ASN A 346 9.22 -17.81 2.29
C ASN A 346 10.52 -18.63 2.24
N GLY A 347 11.10 -18.82 1.05
CA GLY A 347 12.38 -19.52 0.89
C GLY A 347 13.55 -18.77 1.54
N LEU A 348 13.61 -17.44 1.37
CA LEU A 348 14.60 -16.59 2.06
C LEU A 348 14.42 -16.67 3.58
N TRP A 349 13.18 -16.58 4.05
CA TRP A 349 12.87 -16.70 5.48
C TRP A 349 13.34 -18.04 6.06
N GLU A 350 13.02 -19.13 5.38
CA GLU A 350 13.44 -20.48 5.80
C GLU A 350 14.97 -20.62 5.84
N ALA A 351 15.67 -20.08 4.84
CA ALA A 351 17.12 -20.10 4.80
C ALA A 351 17.76 -19.31 5.96
N ILE A 352 17.21 -18.11 6.24
CA ILE A 352 17.69 -17.27 7.35
C ILE A 352 17.42 -17.96 8.69
N ASP A 353 16.22 -18.51 8.91
CA ASP A 353 15.86 -19.21 10.14
C ASP A 353 16.75 -20.42 10.41
N LYS A 354 17.09 -21.19 9.38
CA LYS A 354 18.01 -22.33 9.50
C LYS A 354 19.46 -21.94 9.82
N ASN A 355 19.91 -20.78 9.30
CA ASN A 355 21.27 -20.31 9.53
C ASN A 355 21.45 -19.64 10.91
N ASN A 356 20.35 -19.27 11.57
CA ASN A 356 20.35 -18.65 12.90
C ASN A 356 20.06 -19.64 14.05
N LYS A 357 19.82 -20.93 13.73
CA LYS A 357 19.67 -22.05 14.68
C LYS A 357 20.92 -22.87 14.78
#